data_8b36f4f2c813baac698ae66661480551
#
_entry.id   8b36f4f2c813baac698ae66661480551
#
_cell.length_a   1.000
_cell.length_b   1.000
_cell.length_c   1.000
_cell.angle_alpha   90.00
_cell.angle_beta   90.00
_cell.angle_gamma   90.00
#
_symmetry.space_group_name_H-M   'P 1'
#
loop_
_entity.id
_entity.type
_entity.pdbx_description
1 polymer ?
#
loop_
_entity_poly.entity_id
_entity_poly.type
_entity_poly.pdbx_seq_one_letter_code
_entity_poly.pdbx_strand_id
1 'polypeptide(L)'
;MCERTLIERRITMYKLITDLDKKQYDAFVEQHPYGSLLQSAGWAQVKNNWDHVFLGYEKDHELVGAAMVLIKHLPFGFQAMYVPRGPIVDFENTEMSVSFLKAIGKWAKGRRALIVKFDPNVTLAGYHIGEERIVSKQGEMLVQAFRQAGAVYHGENIDMKPRFQAEVHEEDMEKILTGKHFAKMLAIADKKEVEIEIAHLEKLEQFNELMQMTSKRKEVALRDASYYQRILETYGEKAFLMFGKIPLRKQFDAICAELESVEEQLAQCRDKPKKRFTLEEKRASLKRNHDELKDLAKEQETAYLCGVLAVVYGSGSEILYAGMDERFKRYMAPYKVWLEAIRQCFAKGAKICNMGGVDGTLQDNLLQFKGNFYPVINERIGEFDLLPYPKLYDVSSKCLRLLKKLKK
;
A
#
# COMPACT_ATOMS: atom_id res chain seq x y z
N MET A 1 63.72 4.74 -25.15
CA MET A 1 63.13 3.90 -24.12
C MET A 1 61.70 4.38 -24.00
N CYS A 2 60.78 3.61 -24.54
CA CYS A 2 59.37 3.97 -24.58
C CYS A 2 58.67 3.12 -23.46
N GLU A 3 58.36 3.75 -22.36
CA GLU A 3 57.57 3.13 -21.29
C GLU A 3 56.13 2.89 -21.78
N ARG A 4 55.82 1.67 -22.08
CA ARG A 4 54.43 1.21 -22.27
C ARG A 4 53.81 1.12 -20.89
N THR A 5 53.02 2.11 -20.52
CA THR A 5 52.12 2.05 -19.37
C THR A 5 51.05 1.02 -19.69
N LEU A 6 51.19 -0.17 -19.13
CA LEU A 6 50.14 -1.20 -19.09
C LEU A 6 49.03 -0.69 -18.17
N ILE A 7 47.99 -0.10 -18.75
CA ILE A 7 46.72 0.10 -18.06
C ILE A 7 46.11 -1.30 -17.94
N GLU A 8 46.32 -1.97 -16.82
CA GLU A 8 45.55 -3.14 -16.45
C GLU A 8 44.07 -2.70 -16.34
N ARG A 9 43.31 -3.00 -17.36
CA ARG A 9 41.85 -2.97 -17.24
C ARG A 9 41.49 -3.99 -16.15
N ARG A 10 41.28 -3.54 -14.90
CA ARG A 10 40.62 -4.34 -13.88
C ARG A 10 39.29 -4.81 -14.48
N ILE A 11 39.19 -6.08 -14.82
CA ILE A 11 37.93 -6.70 -15.23
C ILE A 11 37.07 -6.68 -14.00
N THR A 12 36.17 -5.73 -13.93
CA THR A 12 35.16 -5.63 -12.87
C THR A 12 34.34 -6.92 -12.88
N MET A 13 34.44 -7.72 -11.84
CA MET A 13 33.84 -9.04 -11.81
C MET A 13 32.53 -9.00 -10.99
N TYR A 14 31.42 -8.96 -11.71
CA TYR A 14 30.09 -9.13 -11.08
C TYR A 14 29.79 -10.61 -10.84
N LYS A 15 29.28 -10.93 -9.66
CA LYS A 15 28.91 -12.28 -9.26
C LYS A 15 27.50 -12.32 -8.65
N LEU A 16 26.68 -13.27 -9.11
CA LEU A 16 25.40 -13.56 -8.49
C LEU A 16 25.61 -14.53 -7.31
N ILE A 17 25.17 -14.12 -6.12
CA ILE A 17 25.08 -14.95 -4.91
C ILE A 17 23.67 -15.50 -4.84
N THR A 18 23.52 -16.82 -4.76
CA THR A 18 22.21 -17.49 -4.87
C THR A 18 21.63 -17.94 -3.52
N ASP A 19 22.34 -17.70 -2.44
CA ASP A 19 21.96 -18.04 -1.08
C ASP A 19 22.56 -16.98 -0.13
N LEU A 20 22.08 -15.75 -0.30
CA LEU A 20 22.53 -14.64 0.53
C LEU A 20 21.93 -14.76 1.94
N ASP A 21 22.77 -14.58 2.96
CA ASP A 21 22.30 -14.57 4.34
C ASP A 21 21.17 -13.57 4.54
N LYS A 22 20.10 -14.01 5.23
CA LYS A 22 18.89 -13.23 5.44
C LYS A 22 19.15 -11.88 6.11
N LYS A 23 20.06 -11.82 7.08
CA LYS A 23 20.35 -10.58 7.82
C LYS A 23 21.13 -9.61 6.94
N GLN A 24 22.11 -10.12 6.20
CA GLN A 24 22.87 -9.31 5.24
C GLN A 24 21.98 -8.77 4.14
N TYR A 25 21.08 -9.63 3.62
CA TYR A 25 20.08 -9.24 2.63
C TYR A 25 19.18 -8.10 3.13
N ASP A 26 18.55 -8.29 4.30
CA ASP A 26 17.57 -7.34 4.83
C ASP A 26 18.21 -6.00 5.22
N ALA A 27 19.43 -6.04 5.78
CA ALA A 27 20.21 -4.84 6.07
C ALA A 27 20.52 -4.02 4.81
N PHE A 28 20.88 -4.67 3.70
CA PHE A 28 21.13 -4.01 2.43
C PHE A 28 19.85 -3.37 1.89
N VAL A 29 18.73 -4.12 1.88
CA VAL A 29 17.45 -3.64 1.33
C VAL A 29 16.88 -2.49 2.18
N GLU A 30 16.94 -2.59 3.51
CA GLU A 30 16.38 -1.58 4.42
C GLU A 30 17.11 -0.22 4.30
N GLN A 31 18.42 -0.24 4.04
CA GLN A 31 19.24 0.98 3.92
C GLN A 31 19.26 1.56 2.50
N HIS A 32 18.86 0.77 1.50
CA HIS A 32 19.01 1.18 0.11
C HIS A 32 17.93 2.23 -0.29
N PRO A 33 18.27 3.30 -1.06
CA PRO A 33 17.29 4.33 -1.48
C PRO A 33 16.07 3.78 -2.23
N TYR A 34 16.24 2.71 -2.99
CA TYR A 34 15.15 2.00 -3.69
C TYR A 34 14.56 0.85 -2.86
N GLY A 35 14.93 0.74 -1.58
CA GLY A 35 14.42 -0.27 -0.68
C GLY A 35 12.89 -0.25 -0.60
N SER A 36 12.28 -1.43 -0.45
CA SER A 36 10.83 -1.58 -0.40
C SER A 36 10.43 -2.62 0.62
N LEU A 37 9.37 -2.35 1.37
CA LEU A 37 8.73 -3.32 2.25
C LEU A 37 8.49 -4.67 1.54
N LEU A 38 8.12 -4.63 0.26
CA LEU A 38 7.80 -5.84 -0.53
C LEU A 38 9.06 -6.62 -0.95
N GLN A 39 10.24 -6.04 -0.76
CA GLN A 39 11.53 -6.72 -0.88
C GLN A 39 12.15 -7.07 0.48
N SER A 40 11.52 -6.74 1.61
CA SER A 40 12.05 -7.12 2.92
C SER A 40 12.04 -8.64 3.11
N ALA A 41 12.95 -9.14 3.91
CA ALA A 41 12.97 -10.55 4.32
C ALA A 41 11.71 -10.93 5.12
N GLY A 42 11.09 -9.97 5.80
CA GLY A 42 9.79 -10.14 6.46
C GLY A 42 8.67 -10.40 5.48
N TRP A 43 8.67 -9.74 4.31
CA TRP A 43 7.63 -9.94 3.31
C TRP A 43 7.61 -11.36 2.75
N ALA A 44 8.75 -12.01 2.63
CA ALA A 44 8.83 -13.42 2.26
C ALA A 44 8.08 -14.33 3.26
N GLN A 45 8.14 -14.01 4.56
CA GLN A 45 7.41 -14.74 5.60
C GLN A 45 5.89 -14.47 5.52
N VAL A 46 5.49 -13.24 5.26
CA VAL A 46 4.08 -12.88 5.03
C VAL A 46 3.51 -13.66 3.84
N LYS A 47 4.33 -13.88 2.79
CA LYS A 47 3.98 -14.64 1.58
C LYS A 47 4.22 -16.14 1.72
N ASN A 48 3.84 -16.74 2.85
CA ASN A 48 4.07 -18.13 3.21
C ASN A 48 3.51 -19.20 2.25
N ASN A 49 2.72 -18.79 1.26
CA ASN A 49 2.20 -19.65 0.19
C ASN A 49 3.08 -19.64 -1.07
N TRP A 50 4.27 -19.02 -1.00
CA TRP A 50 5.32 -19.02 -2.00
C TRP A 50 6.62 -19.46 -1.35
N ASP A 51 7.42 -20.23 -2.06
CA ASP A 51 8.83 -20.38 -1.70
C ASP A 51 9.58 -19.07 -2.04
N HIS A 52 10.75 -18.89 -1.47
CA HIS A 52 11.55 -17.69 -1.73
C HIS A 52 13.04 -17.98 -1.69
N VAL A 53 13.80 -17.11 -2.35
CA VAL A 53 15.27 -17.09 -2.32
C VAL A 53 15.74 -15.64 -2.23
N PHE A 54 16.77 -15.40 -1.43
CA PHE A 54 17.47 -14.13 -1.37
C PHE A 54 18.71 -14.19 -2.27
N LEU A 55 18.70 -13.38 -3.33
CA LEU A 55 19.82 -13.23 -4.25
C LEU A 55 20.61 -11.98 -3.87
N GLY A 56 21.95 -12.10 -3.93
CA GLY A 56 22.87 -10.99 -3.86
C GLY A 56 23.56 -10.76 -5.20
N TYR A 57 23.96 -9.53 -5.48
CA TYR A 57 24.76 -9.16 -6.61
C TYR A 57 26.00 -8.42 -6.12
N GLU A 58 27.15 -9.05 -6.25
CA GLU A 58 28.42 -8.53 -5.80
C GLU A 58 29.24 -7.94 -6.94
N LYS A 59 29.95 -6.88 -6.63
CA LYS A 59 31.00 -6.29 -7.45
C LYS A 59 32.27 -6.21 -6.62
N ASP A 60 33.34 -6.86 -7.07
CA ASP A 60 34.63 -6.85 -6.36
C ASP A 60 34.49 -7.19 -4.85
N HIS A 61 33.66 -8.16 -4.50
CA HIS A 61 33.32 -8.63 -3.15
C HIS A 61 32.42 -7.69 -2.31
N GLU A 62 31.92 -6.61 -2.88
CA GLU A 62 30.93 -5.74 -2.23
C GLU A 62 29.52 -6.03 -2.76
N LEU A 63 28.53 -6.10 -1.86
CA LEU A 63 27.13 -6.26 -2.23
C LEU A 63 26.60 -4.96 -2.83
N VAL A 64 26.28 -4.98 -4.12
CA VAL A 64 25.79 -3.81 -4.89
C VAL A 64 24.36 -3.97 -5.39
N GLY A 65 23.74 -5.12 -5.16
CA GLY A 65 22.35 -5.37 -5.48
C GLY A 65 21.81 -6.58 -4.73
N ALA A 66 20.51 -6.62 -4.54
CA ALA A 66 19.80 -7.70 -3.87
C ALA A 66 18.40 -7.93 -4.48
N ALA A 67 17.90 -9.16 -4.41
CA ALA A 67 16.54 -9.47 -4.84
C ALA A 67 15.94 -10.61 -4.01
N MET A 68 14.78 -10.39 -3.42
CA MET A 68 13.92 -11.45 -2.94
C MET A 68 13.06 -11.94 -4.08
N VAL A 69 13.21 -13.21 -4.42
CA VAL A 69 12.46 -13.88 -5.48
C VAL A 69 11.45 -14.82 -4.87
N LEU A 70 10.18 -14.52 -5.07
CA LEU A 70 9.08 -15.42 -4.74
C LEU A 70 8.93 -16.48 -5.83
N ILE A 71 8.75 -17.74 -5.44
CA ILE A 71 8.74 -18.88 -6.34
C ILE A 71 7.44 -19.66 -6.17
N LYS A 72 6.76 -19.90 -7.28
CA LYS A 72 5.60 -20.78 -7.34
C LYS A 72 5.92 -22.00 -8.22
N HIS A 73 5.73 -23.17 -7.66
CA HIS A 73 5.93 -24.41 -8.39
C HIS A 73 4.76 -24.64 -9.36
N LEU A 74 5.11 -25.03 -10.56
CA LEU A 74 4.19 -25.36 -11.65
C LEU A 74 4.31 -26.86 -11.97
N PRO A 75 3.31 -27.43 -12.68
CA PRO A 75 3.39 -28.82 -13.16
C PRO A 75 4.69 -29.10 -13.93
N PHE A 76 5.10 -30.35 -13.94
CA PHE A 76 6.31 -30.85 -14.64
C PHE A 76 7.63 -30.26 -14.16
N GLY A 77 7.68 -29.76 -12.91
CA GLY A 77 8.88 -29.19 -12.30
C GLY A 77 9.29 -27.82 -12.85
N PHE A 78 8.39 -27.11 -13.53
CA PHE A 78 8.57 -25.72 -13.89
C PHE A 78 8.28 -24.79 -12.73
N GLN A 79 8.70 -23.53 -12.86
CA GLN A 79 8.49 -22.49 -11.86
C GLN A 79 7.98 -21.20 -12.51
N ALA A 80 7.19 -20.44 -11.76
CA ALA A 80 6.91 -19.03 -12.01
C ALA A 80 7.54 -18.24 -10.86
N MET A 81 8.26 -17.18 -11.20
CA MET A 81 8.99 -16.35 -10.24
C MET A 81 8.49 -14.92 -10.26
N TYR A 82 8.54 -14.26 -9.11
CA TYR A 82 8.17 -12.86 -8.97
C TYR A 82 9.12 -12.11 -8.04
N VAL A 83 9.58 -10.95 -8.48
CA VAL A 83 10.47 -10.04 -7.74
C VAL A 83 9.69 -8.75 -7.43
N PRO A 84 8.90 -8.74 -6.33
CA PRO A 84 8.00 -7.62 -6.03
C PRO A 84 8.78 -6.33 -5.71
N ARG A 85 8.48 -5.24 -6.41
CA ARG A 85 9.16 -3.95 -6.23
C ARG A 85 10.69 -4.02 -6.32
N GLY A 86 11.21 -5.03 -6.99
CA GLY A 86 12.64 -5.28 -7.14
C GLY A 86 13.04 -5.57 -8.58
N PRO A 87 14.32 -5.91 -8.80
CA PRO A 87 15.38 -6.04 -7.77
C PRO A 87 15.77 -4.71 -7.13
N ILE A 88 16.51 -4.76 -6.01
CA ILE A 88 17.08 -3.58 -5.36
C ILE A 88 18.51 -3.40 -5.84
N VAL A 89 18.77 -2.31 -6.52
CA VAL A 89 20.07 -1.96 -7.10
C VAL A 89 20.11 -0.45 -7.35
N ASP A 90 21.28 0.13 -7.46
CA ASP A 90 21.40 1.52 -7.90
C ASP A 90 20.94 1.66 -9.35
N PHE A 91 19.73 2.19 -9.55
CA PHE A 91 19.12 2.37 -10.86
C PHE A 91 19.71 3.56 -11.65
N GLU A 92 20.51 4.44 -11.04
CA GLU A 92 21.29 5.43 -11.77
C GLU A 92 22.38 4.74 -12.62
N ASN A 93 22.86 3.57 -12.20
CA ASN A 93 23.74 2.72 -12.96
C ASN A 93 22.94 1.71 -13.81
N THR A 94 22.48 2.19 -14.97
CA THR A 94 21.68 1.38 -15.91
C THR A 94 22.39 0.10 -16.36
N GLU A 95 23.72 0.14 -16.60
CA GLU A 95 24.50 -1.03 -17.02
C GLU A 95 24.49 -2.11 -15.94
N MET A 96 24.73 -1.74 -14.68
CA MET A 96 24.69 -2.64 -13.55
C MET A 96 23.29 -3.24 -13.37
N SER A 97 22.25 -2.42 -13.47
CA SER A 97 20.84 -2.86 -13.37
C SER A 97 20.50 -3.91 -14.42
N VAL A 98 20.88 -3.68 -15.67
CA VAL A 98 20.70 -4.64 -16.79
C VAL A 98 21.52 -5.91 -16.57
N SER A 99 22.77 -5.78 -16.11
CA SER A 99 23.65 -6.92 -15.82
C SER A 99 23.05 -7.81 -14.72
N PHE A 100 22.54 -7.22 -13.66
CA PHE A 100 21.86 -7.95 -12.59
C PHE A 100 20.62 -8.69 -13.09
N LEU A 101 19.76 -8.03 -13.89
CA LEU A 101 18.59 -8.68 -14.48
C LEU A 101 18.96 -9.86 -15.38
N LYS A 102 20.02 -9.74 -16.18
CA LYS A 102 20.53 -10.85 -16.99
C LYS A 102 21.02 -12.00 -16.13
N ALA A 103 21.70 -11.70 -15.01
CA ALA A 103 22.15 -12.72 -14.06
C ALA A 103 20.98 -13.45 -13.41
N ILE A 104 19.92 -12.72 -12.98
CA ILE A 104 18.67 -13.30 -12.46
C ILE A 104 18.03 -14.20 -13.54
N GLY A 105 17.91 -13.73 -14.78
CA GLY A 105 17.32 -14.51 -15.87
C GLY A 105 18.08 -15.81 -16.16
N LYS A 106 19.42 -15.77 -16.15
CA LYS A 106 20.27 -16.96 -16.31
C LYS A 106 20.10 -17.96 -15.16
N TRP A 107 20.07 -17.48 -13.93
CA TRP A 107 19.84 -18.29 -12.74
C TRP A 107 18.44 -18.95 -12.78
N ALA A 108 17.40 -18.17 -13.11
CA ALA A 108 16.03 -18.65 -13.23
C ALA A 108 15.90 -19.71 -14.32
N LYS A 109 16.62 -19.59 -15.43
CA LYS A 109 16.69 -20.59 -16.49
C LYS A 109 17.20 -21.92 -15.97
N GLY A 110 18.28 -21.91 -15.19
CA GLY A 110 18.83 -23.12 -14.56
C GLY A 110 17.85 -23.82 -13.58
N ARG A 111 16.89 -23.06 -13.05
CA ARG A 111 15.81 -23.55 -12.18
C ARG A 111 14.51 -23.86 -12.91
N ARG A 112 14.52 -23.90 -14.24
CA ARG A 112 13.34 -24.19 -15.09
C ARG A 112 12.19 -23.19 -14.91
N ALA A 113 12.52 -21.92 -14.61
CA ALA A 113 11.50 -20.87 -14.57
C ALA A 113 10.97 -20.59 -15.99
N LEU A 114 9.64 -20.58 -16.15
CA LEU A 114 8.98 -20.17 -17.40
C LEU A 114 8.91 -18.66 -17.51
N ILE A 115 8.79 -17.97 -16.38
CA ILE A 115 8.67 -16.53 -16.28
C ILE A 115 9.33 -16.03 -14.99
N VAL A 116 9.98 -14.88 -15.08
CA VAL A 116 10.36 -14.06 -13.92
C VAL A 116 9.71 -12.69 -14.10
N LYS A 117 8.65 -12.45 -13.36
CA LYS A 117 7.98 -11.15 -13.33
C LYS A 117 8.69 -10.21 -12.36
N PHE A 118 8.84 -8.92 -12.70
CA PHE A 118 9.39 -7.92 -11.80
C PHE A 118 8.80 -6.54 -12.08
N ASP A 119 8.67 -5.72 -11.05
CA ASP A 119 8.07 -4.37 -11.08
C ASP A 119 8.87 -3.40 -10.20
N PRO A 120 10.05 -2.92 -10.65
CA PRO A 120 10.95 -2.14 -9.83
C PRO A 120 10.32 -0.91 -9.20
N ASN A 121 10.77 -0.55 -7.99
CA ASN A 121 10.28 0.62 -7.27
C ASN A 121 10.91 1.92 -7.83
N VAL A 122 10.77 2.12 -9.14
CA VAL A 122 11.30 3.28 -9.87
C VAL A 122 10.15 4.12 -10.41
N THR A 123 10.23 5.43 -10.23
CA THR A 123 9.23 6.38 -10.73
C THR A 123 9.49 6.70 -12.21
N LEU A 124 8.47 6.54 -13.06
CA LEU A 124 8.47 7.03 -14.43
C LEU A 124 8.05 8.49 -14.49
N ALA A 125 7.06 8.89 -13.68
CA ALA A 125 6.63 10.27 -13.53
C ALA A 125 6.02 10.51 -12.16
N GLY A 126 6.11 11.76 -11.70
CA GLY A 126 5.50 12.19 -10.45
C GLY A 126 4.80 13.54 -10.62
N TYR A 127 3.71 13.77 -9.88
CA TYR A 127 2.97 15.04 -9.89
C TYR A 127 2.00 15.13 -8.71
N HIS A 128 1.68 16.34 -8.27
CA HIS A 128 0.52 16.57 -7.41
C HIS A 128 -0.75 16.70 -8.27
N ILE A 129 -1.91 16.37 -7.69
CA ILE A 129 -3.19 16.47 -8.40
C ILE A 129 -3.45 17.91 -8.85
N GLY A 130 -3.64 18.10 -10.14
CA GLY A 130 -3.84 19.42 -10.75
C GLY A 130 -2.55 20.12 -11.19
N GLU A 131 -1.39 19.53 -10.96
CA GLU A 131 -0.09 20.02 -11.43
C GLU A 131 0.42 19.25 -12.66
N GLU A 132 1.46 19.79 -13.30
CA GLU A 132 2.06 19.17 -14.47
C GLU A 132 2.76 17.85 -14.11
N ARG A 133 2.59 16.85 -14.97
CA ARG A 133 3.24 15.54 -14.85
C ARG A 133 4.72 15.67 -15.24
N ILE A 134 5.61 15.46 -14.26
CA ILE A 134 7.06 15.52 -14.43
C ILE A 134 7.59 14.13 -14.75
N VAL A 135 8.10 13.94 -15.97
CA VAL A 135 8.65 12.66 -16.44
C VAL A 135 10.12 12.50 -16.02
N SER A 136 10.45 11.34 -15.47
CA SER A 136 11.82 10.95 -15.12
C SER A 136 12.56 10.45 -16.36
N LYS A 137 13.57 11.18 -16.80
CA LYS A 137 14.48 10.73 -17.87
C LYS A 137 15.13 9.39 -17.54
N GLN A 138 15.52 9.20 -16.28
CA GLN A 138 16.10 7.94 -15.80
C GLN A 138 15.09 6.79 -15.88
N GLY A 139 13.83 7.03 -15.51
CA GLY A 139 12.76 6.03 -15.65
C GLY A 139 12.57 5.59 -17.10
N GLU A 140 12.54 6.54 -18.05
CA GLU A 140 12.44 6.22 -19.48
C GLU A 140 13.65 5.44 -20.00
N MET A 141 14.87 5.85 -19.61
CA MET A 141 16.09 5.14 -19.97
C MET A 141 16.10 3.69 -19.47
N LEU A 142 15.66 3.45 -18.25
CA LEU A 142 15.57 2.10 -17.69
C LEU A 142 14.54 1.24 -18.42
N VAL A 143 13.37 1.78 -18.75
CA VAL A 143 12.37 1.04 -19.55
C VAL A 143 12.97 0.60 -20.89
N GLN A 144 13.68 1.50 -21.59
CA GLN A 144 14.33 1.17 -22.85
C GLN A 144 15.43 0.12 -22.67
N ALA A 145 16.31 0.28 -21.65
CA ALA A 145 17.41 -0.61 -21.37
C ALA A 145 16.94 -2.04 -21.03
N PHE A 146 15.89 -2.17 -20.21
CA PHE A 146 15.32 -3.47 -19.86
C PHE A 146 14.69 -4.17 -21.07
N ARG A 147 13.97 -3.41 -21.94
CA ARG A 147 13.44 -3.94 -23.21
C ARG A 147 14.57 -4.42 -24.13
N GLN A 148 15.63 -3.63 -24.30
CA GLN A 148 16.80 -4.00 -25.09
C GLN A 148 17.54 -5.22 -24.50
N ALA A 149 17.50 -5.40 -23.18
CA ALA A 149 18.02 -6.59 -22.50
C ALA A 149 17.15 -7.84 -22.67
N GLY A 150 16.00 -7.73 -23.34
CA GLY A 150 15.10 -8.83 -23.65
C GLY A 150 13.93 -9.00 -22.67
N ALA A 151 13.70 -8.04 -21.78
CA ALA A 151 12.49 -8.05 -20.94
C ALA A 151 11.26 -7.63 -21.76
N VAL A 152 10.15 -8.35 -21.57
CA VAL A 152 8.85 -7.99 -22.14
C VAL A 152 8.23 -6.93 -21.22
N TYR A 153 7.97 -5.77 -21.77
CA TYR A 153 7.37 -4.64 -21.05
C TYR A 153 5.85 -4.62 -21.22
N HIS A 154 5.12 -4.51 -20.13
CA HIS A 154 3.66 -4.49 -20.14
C HIS A 154 3.07 -3.07 -20.05
N GLY A 155 3.86 -2.06 -19.72
CA GLY A 155 3.39 -0.66 -19.62
C GLY A 155 2.47 -0.42 -18.43
N GLU A 156 1.57 -1.33 -18.15
CA GLU A 156 0.64 -1.31 -17.02
C GLU A 156 0.98 -2.44 -16.05
N ASN A 157 0.70 -2.25 -14.75
CA ASN A 157 0.81 -3.33 -13.78
C ASN A 157 -0.51 -4.11 -13.79
N ILE A 158 -0.59 -5.10 -14.67
CA ILE A 158 -1.85 -5.78 -14.96
C ILE A 158 -2.21 -6.76 -13.83
N ASP A 159 -1.22 -7.42 -13.22
CA ASP A 159 -1.49 -8.59 -12.39
C ASP A 159 -1.14 -8.44 -10.90
N MET A 160 -0.17 -7.59 -10.52
CA MET A 160 0.41 -7.70 -9.18
C MET A 160 0.23 -6.45 -8.31
N LYS A 161 0.48 -5.26 -8.82
CA LYS A 161 0.39 -3.99 -8.06
C LYS A 161 -0.04 -2.84 -8.96
N PRO A 162 -0.85 -1.90 -8.45
CA PRO A 162 -1.19 -0.69 -9.21
C PRO A 162 0.08 0.07 -9.62
N ARG A 163 0.08 0.54 -10.87
CA ARG A 163 1.19 1.33 -11.41
C ARG A 163 1.28 2.70 -10.76
N PHE A 164 0.13 3.32 -10.48
CA PHE A 164 0.03 4.63 -9.85
C PHE A 164 -0.10 4.44 -8.33
N GLN A 165 0.72 5.16 -7.57
CA GLN A 165 0.76 5.14 -6.11
C GLN A 165 0.57 6.56 -5.59
N ALA A 166 -0.22 6.71 -4.53
CA ALA A 166 -0.35 7.99 -3.82
C ALA A 166 0.62 7.99 -2.63
N GLU A 167 1.56 8.91 -2.61
CA GLU A 167 2.62 8.98 -1.59
C GLU A 167 2.62 10.35 -0.92
N VAL A 168 2.59 10.37 0.41
CA VAL A 168 2.73 11.59 1.22
C VAL A 168 4.17 11.68 1.70
N HIS A 169 4.78 12.84 1.51
CA HIS A 169 6.13 13.13 1.99
C HIS A 169 6.06 13.89 3.31
N GLU A 170 7.00 13.62 4.22
CA GLU A 170 7.04 14.26 5.54
C GLU A 170 7.07 15.79 5.44
N GLU A 171 7.80 16.32 4.47
CA GLU A 171 7.93 17.76 4.19
C GLU A 171 6.62 18.44 3.75
N ASP A 172 5.66 17.66 3.26
CA ASP A 172 4.36 18.18 2.77
C ASP A 172 3.26 18.18 3.85
N MET A 173 3.56 17.75 5.08
CA MET A 173 2.55 17.63 6.14
C MET A 173 1.80 18.93 6.44
N GLU A 174 2.48 20.07 6.39
CA GLU A 174 1.84 21.39 6.60
C GLU A 174 0.82 21.72 5.51
N LYS A 175 1.10 21.35 4.26
CA LYS A 175 0.19 21.56 3.13
C LYS A 175 -1.11 20.79 3.29
N ILE A 176 -1.07 19.57 3.84
CA ILE A 176 -2.26 18.78 4.15
C ILE A 176 -3.15 19.56 5.13
N LEU A 177 -2.57 20.05 6.21
CA LEU A 177 -3.31 20.71 7.29
C LEU A 177 -3.93 22.04 6.89
N THR A 178 -3.35 22.73 5.91
CA THR A 178 -3.86 24.01 5.37
C THR A 178 -4.98 23.85 4.35
N GLY A 179 -5.26 22.62 3.89
CA GLY A 179 -6.32 22.31 2.94
C GLY A 179 -7.72 22.58 3.51
N LYS A 180 -8.45 23.56 2.97
CA LYS A 180 -9.79 23.96 3.49
C LYS A 180 -10.78 22.81 3.59
N HIS A 181 -10.82 21.93 2.57
CA HIS A 181 -11.73 20.78 2.58
C HIS A 181 -11.32 19.78 3.66
N PHE A 182 -10.02 19.47 3.75
CA PHE A 182 -9.47 18.55 4.74
C PHE A 182 -9.73 19.05 6.16
N ALA A 183 -9.45 20.31 6.45
CA ALA A 183 -9.73 20.92 7.76
C ALA A 183 -11.22 20.83 8.14
N LYS A 184 -12.14 21.04 7.17
CA LYS A 184 -13.57 20.83 7.39
C LYS A 184 -13.93 19.40 7.75
N MET A 185 -13.33 18.41 7.10
CA MET A 185 -13.57 16.98 7.39
C MET A 185 -13.05 16.61 8.78
N LEU A 186 -11.87 17.11 9.17
CA LEU A 186 -11.34 16.92 10.53
C LEU A 186 -12.25 17.54 11.58
N ALA A 187 -12.72 18.78 11.36
CA ALA A 187 -13.64 19.46 12.29
C ALA A 187 -14.96 18.68 12.47
N ILE A 188 -15.45 18.00 11.43
CA ILE A 188 -16.62 17.11 11.54
C ILE A 188 -16.28 15.90 12.42
N ALA A 189 -15.12 15.26 12.21
CA ALA A 189 -14.71 14.12 13.00
C ALA A 189 -14.53 14.48 14.48
N ASP A 190 -13.93 15.64 14.76
CA ASP A 190 -13.75 16.16 16.12
C ASP A 190 -15.10 16.47 16.79
N LYS A 191 -16.00 17.15 16.08
CA LYS A 191 -17.36 17.43 16.57
C LYS A 191 -18.16 16.16 16.87
N LYS A 192 -17.86 15.07 16.16
CA LYS A 192 -18.45 13.74 16.37
C LYS A 192 -17.70 12.91 17.41
N GLU A 193 -16.76 13.52 18.13
CA GLU A 193 -15.97 12.88 19.18
C GLU A 193 -15.25 11.61 18.69
N VAL A 194 -14.76 11.61 17.44
CA VAL A 194 -13.96 10.49 16.94
C VAL A 194 -12.61 10.49 17.66
N GLU A 195 -12.37 9.43 18.41
CA GLU A 195 -11.12 9.16 19.11
C GLU A 195 -10.20 8.28 18.27
N ILE A 196 -8.88 8.47 18.40
CA ILE A 196 -7.87 7.63 17.75
C ILE A 196 -7.36 6.61 18.76
N GLU A 197 -7.27 5.36 18.32
CA GLU A 197 -6.65 4.27 19.06
C GLU A 197 -5.57 3.62 18.22
N ILE A 198 -4.33 3.56 18.75
CA ILE A 198 -3.24 2.76 18.18
C ILE A 198 -3.26 1.41 18.89
N ALA A 199 -3.18 0.35 18.10
CA ALA A 199 -3.26 -1.01 18.60
C ALA A 199 -2.37 -1.96 17.80
N HIS A 200 -2.31 -3.21 18.22
CA HIS A 200 -1.57 -4.27 17.58
C HIS A 200 -2.44 -5.56 17.52
N LEU A 201 -1.90 -6.71 17.89
CA LEU A 201 -2.60 -8.01 17.82
C LEU A 201 -3.86 -8.08 18.69
N GLU A 202 -3.91 -7.35 19.79
CA GLU A 202 -5.04 -7.32 20.73
C GLU A 202 -6.34 -6.77 20.12
N LYS A 203 -6.24 -6.08 18.98
CA LYS A 203 -7.38 -5.53 18.22
C LYS A 203 -7.51 -6.09 16.81
N LEU A 204 -6.89 -7.25 16.56
CA LEU A 204 -6.93 -7.89 15.26
C LEU A 204 -8.35 -8.26 14.82
N GLU A 205 -9.19 -8.71 15.76
CA GLU A 205 -10.58 -9.10 15.46
C GLU A 205 -11.41 -7.90 14.97
N GLN A 206 -11.32 -6.77 15.67
CA GLN A 206 -11.98 -5.52 15.28
C GLN A 206 -11.53 -5.04 13.91
N PHE A 207 -10.23 -5.17 13.61
CA PHE A 207 -9.71 -4.83 12.29
C PHE A 207 -10.27 -5.76 11.21
N ASN A 208 -10.28 -7.06 11.47
CA ASN A 208 -10.82 -8.06 10.56
C ASN A 208 -12.32 -7.83 10.26
N GLU A 209 -13.12 -7.47 11.25
CA GLU A 209 -14.53 -7.11 11.06
C GLU A 209 -14.71 -5.94 10.08
N LEU A 210 -13.96 -4.86 10.25
CA LEU A 210 -13.96 -3.70 9.34
C LEU A 210 -13.55 -4.08 7.92
N MET A 211 -12.56 -4.98 7.80
CA MET A 211 -12.12 -5.49 6.51
C MET A 211 -13.18 -6.38 5.85
N GLN A 212 -13.89 -7.21 6.60
CA GLN A 212 -14.99 -8.02 6.10
C GLN A 212 -16.18 -7.15 5.62
N MET A 213 -16.55 -6.10 6.37
CA MET A 213 -17.55 -5.12 5.94
C MET A 213 -17.15 -4.49 4.60
N THR A 214 -15.89 -4.10 4.46
CA THR A 214 -15.33 -3.52 3.24
C THR A 214 -15.32 -4.52 2.08
N SER A 215 -14.97 -5.79 2.34
CA SER A 215 -14.98 -6.88 1.37
C SER A 215 -16.39 -7.12 0.79
N LYS A 216 -17.38 -7.23 1.67
CA LYS A 216 -18.80 -7.40 1.29
C LYS A 216 -19.29 -6.24 0.42
N ARG A 217 -19.00 -5.00 0.83
CA ARG A 217 -19.44 -3.80 0.09
C ARG A 217 -18.82 -3.69 -1.30
N LYS A 218 -17.54 -4.01 -1.43
CA LYS A 218 -16.80 -3.89 -2.71
C LYS A 218 -16.88 -5.15 -3.58
N GLU A 219 -17.52 -6.20 -3.10
CA GLU A 219 -17.61 -7.50 -3.76
C GLU A 219 -16.24 -8.07 -4.17
N VAL A 220 -15.20 -7.82 -3.34
CA VAL A 220 -13.84 -8.29 -3.57
C VAL A 220 -13.40 -9.20 -2.44
N ALA A 221 -12.70 -10.28 -2.79
CA ALA A 221 -12.08 -11.15 -1.81
C ALA A 221 -10.84 -10.46 -1.21
N LEU A 222 -10.95 -9.99 0.03
CA LEU A 222 -9.83 -9.48 0.80
C LEU A 222 -9.11 -10.62 1.54
N ARG A 223 -8.02 -10.29 2.22
CA ARG A 223 -7.26 -11.24 3.04
C ARG A 223 -8.03 -11.59 4.32
N ASP A 224 -7.70 -12.72 4.90
CA ASP A 224 -8.25 -13.17 6.18
C ASP A 224 -7.45 -12.63 7.38
N ALA A 225 -7.99 -12.81 8.59
CA ALA A 225 -7.36 -12.38 9.83
C ALA A 225 -5.94 -12.95 9.99
N SER A 226 -5.71 -14.21 9.58
CA SER A 226 -4.41 -14.86 9.71
C SER A 226 -3.31 -14.18 8.87
N TYR A 227 -3.70 -13.58 7.76
CA TYR A 227 -2.77 -12.81 6.94
C TYR A 227 -2.38 -11.48 7.61
N TYR A 228 -3.34 -10.76 8.21
CA TYR A 228 -3.06 -9.53 8.96
C TYR A 228 -2.25 -9.81 10.21
N GLN A 229 -2.56 -10.90 10.91
CA GLN A 229 -1.80 -11.38 12.05
C GLN A 229 -0.33 -11.60 11.69
N ARG A 230 -0.04 -12.31 10.59
CA ARG A 230 1.34 -12.52 10.13
C ARG A 230 2.08 -11.23 9.85
N ILE A 231 1.43 -10.21 9.30
CA ILE A 231 2.06 -8.91 9.08
C ILE A 231 2.46 -8.29 10.43
N LEU A 232 1.54 -8.24 11.39
CA LEU A 232 1.78 -7.66 12.71
C LEU A 232 2.89 -8.42 13.44
N GLU A 233 2.85 -9.76 13.45
CA GLU A 233 3.87 -10.59 14.09
C GLU A 233 5.25 -10.45 13.42
N THR A 234 5.29 -10.40 12.08
CA THR A 234 6.54 -10.35 11.33
C THR A 234 7.28 -9.02 11.52
N TYR A 235 6.54 -7.92 11.55
CA TYR A 235 7.14 -6.58 11.64
C TYR A 235 7.14 -6.00 13.06
N GLY A 236 6.44 -6.63 14.02
CA GLY A 236 6.41 -6.21 15.42
C GLY A 236 6.08 -4.71 15.56
N GLU A 237 6.91 -3.97 16.28
CA GLU A 237 6.71 -2.54 16.54
C GLU A 237 6.75 -1.65 15.26
N LYS A 238 7.29 -2.16 14.14
CA LYS A 238 7.26 -1.47 12.85
C LYS A 238 5.89 -1.56 12.16
N ALA A 239 4.99 -2.46 12.62
CA ALA A 239 3.62 -2.58 12.14
C ALA A 239 2.64 -2.11 13.24
N PHE A 240 1.52 -1.54 12.84
CA PHE A 240 0.48 -1.14 13.78
C PHE A 240 -0.90 -1.09 13.11
N LEU A 241 -1.92 -1.23 13.94
CA LEU A 241 -3.31 -0.91 13.63
C LEU A 241 -3.62 0.49 14.16
N MET A 242 -4.40 1.25 13.43
CA MET A 242 -4.93 2.52 13.93
C MET A 242 -6.40 2.60 13.61
N PHE A 243 -7.19 2.95 14.64
CA PHE A 243 -8.65 3.01 14.56
C PHE A 243 -9.18 4.40 14.84
N GLY A 244 -10.31 4.71 14.20
CA GLY A 244 -11.24 5.74 14.64
C GLY A 244 -12.41 5.09 15.34
N LYS A 245 -12.66 5.46 16.59
CA LYS A 245 -13.73 4.93 17.43
C LYS A 245 -14.54 6.04 18.06
N ILE A 246 -15.73 5.71 18.54
CA ILE A 246 -16.57 6.60 19.34
C ILE A 246 -17.08 5.89 20.60
N PRO A 247 -17.30 6.61 21.71
CA PRO A 247 -18.01 6.11 22.88
C PRO A 247 -19.52 6.02 22.56
N LEU A 248 -19.92 4.97 21.86
CA LEU A 248 -21.23 4.83 21.23
C LEU A 248 -22.37 4.96 22.23
N ARG A 249 -22.31 4.26 23.36
CA ARG A 249 -23.33 4.30 24.41
C ARG A 249 -23.48 5.72 24.96
N LYS A 250 -22.37 6.36 25.31
CA LYS A 250 -22.37 7.74 25.83
C LYS A 250 -22.99 8.72 24.82
N GLN A 251 -22.64 8.59 23.52
CA GLN A 251 -23.23 9.45 22.49
C GLN A 251 -24.73 9.18 22.30
N PHE A 252 -25.15 7.93 22.38
CA PHE A 252 -26.55 7.57 22.29
C PHE A 252 -27.37 8.17 23.45
N ASP A 253 -26.89 8.03 24.69
CA ASP A 253 -27.50 8.59 25.87
C ASP A 253 -27.62 10.13 25.78
N ALA A 254 -26.59 10.80 25.28
CA ALA A 254 -26.61 12.25 25.02
C ALA A 254 -27.67 12.64 23.97
N ILE A 255 -27.82 11.84 22.90
CA ILE A 255 -28.85 12.05 21.88
C ILE A 255 -30.25 11.90 22.49
N CYS A 256 -30.46 10.91 23.35
CA CYS A 256 -31.73 10.72 24.04
C CYS A 256 -32.08 11.92 24.93
N ALA A 257 -31.16 12.36 25.78
CA ALA A 257 -31.35 13.52 26.65
C ALA A 257 -31.61 14.81 25.87
N GLU A 258 -30.86 15.02 24.74
CA GLU A 258 -31.05 16.19 23.90
C GLU A 258 -32.42 16.14 23.16
N LEU A 259 -32.90 14.97 22.76
CA LEU A 259 -34.21 14.78 22.14
C LEU A 259 -35.32 15.13 23.10
N GLU A 260 -35.28 14.65 24.35
CA GLU A 260 -36.22 15.00 25.43
C GLU A 260 -36.27 16.52 25.64
N SER A 261 -35.11 17.15 25.79
CA SER A 261 -35.01 18.62 25.97
C SER A 261 -35.60 19.40 24.78
N VAL A 262 -35.39 18.94 23.55
CA VAL A 262 -35.98 19.59 22.35
C VAL A 262 -37.48 19.40 22.30
N GLU A 263 -38.03 18.26 22.71
CA GLU A 263 -39.47 18.01 22.79
C GLU A 263 -40.13 18.88 23.84
N GLU A 264 -39.52 19.07 25.01
CA GLU A 264 -39.99 20.00 26.03
C GLU A 264 -40.01 21.45 25.52
N GLN A 265 -38.92 21.88 24.85
CA GLN A 265 -38.88 23.24 24.26
C GLN A 265 -39.93 23.45 23.19
N LEU A 266 -40.21 22.45 22.36
CA LEU A 266 -41.30 22.49 21.37
C LEU A 266 -42.68 22.63 22.01
N ALA A 267 -42.91 21.91 23.10
CA ALA A 267 -44.20 22.00 23.85
C ALA A 267 -44.43 23.42 24.44
N GLN A 268 -43.35 24.09 24.83
CA GLN A 268 -43.39 25.46 25.38
C GLN A 268 -43.40 26.56 24.32
N CYS A 269 -43.09 26.23 23.04
CA CYS A 269 -42.90 27.22 21.98
C CYS A 269 -44.18 27.47 21.17
N ARG A 270 -45.19 28.15 21.78
CA ARG A 270 -46.49 28.37 21.12
C ARG A 270 -46.51 29.51 20.09
N ASP A 271 -45.77 30.62 20.28
CA ASP A 271 -45.91 31.85 19.49
C ASP A 271 -44.64 32.35 18.76
N LYS A 272 -43.67 31.46 18.51
CA LYS A 272 -42.39 31.83 17.85
C LYS A 272 -42.12 30.92 16.65
N PRO A 273 -42.71 31.19 15.46
CA PRO A 273 -42.66 30.27 14.32
C PRO A 273 -41.22 29.96 13.86
N LYS A 274 -40.27 30.93 13.83
CA LYS A 274 -38.87 30.69 13.47
C LYS A 274 -38.19 29.77 14.47
N LYS A 275 -38.37 29.97 15.78
CA LYS A 275 -37.76 29.12 16.81
C LYS A 275 -38.33 27.71 16.73
N ARG A 276 -39.65 27.58 16.52
CA ARG A 276 -40.32 26.29 16.36
C ARG A 276 -39.77 25.52 15.16
N PHE A 277 -39.64 26.14 14.01
CA PHE A 277 -39.03 25.55 12.81
C PHE A 277 -37.64 24.99 13.08
N THR A 278 -36.76 25.79 13.70
CA THR A 278 -35.38 25.35 14.05
C THR A 278 -35.39 24.14 15.01
N LEU A 279 -36.31 24.12 16.00
CA LEU A 279 -36.43 23.02 16.93
C LEU A 279 -36.99 21.75 16.24
N GLU A 280 -37.94 21.89 15.31
CA GLU A 280 -38.48 20.78 14.53
C GLU A 280 -37.41 20.15 13.62
N GLU A 281 -36.55 20.96 12.94
CA GLU A 281 -35.42 20.46 12.19
C GLU A 281 -34.41 19.74 13.09
N LYS A 282 -34.09 20.31 14.27
CA LYS A 282 -33.18 19.71 15.24
C LYS A 282 -33.73 18.36 15.73
N ARG A 283 -35.04 18.29 16.10
CA ARG A 283 -35.72 17.05 16.48
C ARG A 283 -35.63 15.99 15.38
N ALA A 284 -35.90 16.37 14.13
CA ALA A 284 -35.84 15.44 13.01
C ALA A 284 -34.44 14.88 12.79
N SER A 285 -33.41 15.70 13.00
CA SER A 285 -32.02 15.25 12.94
C SER A 285 -31.65 14.31 14.08
N LEU A 286 -32.04 14.63 15.32
CA LEU A 286 -31.82 13.80 16.51
C LEU A 286 -32.54 12.46 16.40
N LYS A 287 -33.81 12.44 15.94
CA LYS A 287 -34.54 11.18 15.72
C LYS A 287 -33.87 10.26 14.73
N ARG A 288 -33.37 10.80 13.61
CA ARG A 288 -32.60 10.00 12.64
C ARG A 288 -31.34 9.38 13.28
N ASN A 289 -30.58 10.18 14.03
CA ASN A 289 -29.40 9.68 14.72
C ASN A 289 -29.74 8.64 15.79
N HIS A 290 -30.80 8.86 16.57
CA HIS A 290 -31.33 7.91 17.55
C HIS A 290 -31.66 6.57 16.87
N ASP A 291 -32.44 6.59 15.78
CA ASP A 291 -32.89 5.38 15.09
C ASP A 291 -31.76 4.63 14.42
N GLU A 292 -30.72 5.35 13.93
CA GLU A 292 -29.51 4.75 13.36
C GLU A 292 -28.65 4.04 14.43
N LEU A 293 -28.62 4.54 15.67
CA LEU A 293 -27.67 4.07 16.69
C LEU A 293 -28.33 3.18 17.78
N LYS A 294 -29.63 3.20 17.97
CA LYS A 294 -30.34 2.57 19.10
C LYS A 294 -30.04 1.08 19.29
N ASP A 295 -29.95 0.31 18.19
CA ASP A 295 -29.76 -1.13 18.28
C ASP A 295 -28.27 -1.44 18.52
N LEU A 296 -27.36 -0.72 17.87
CA LEU A 296 -25.93 -0.83 18.10
C LEU A 296 -25.55 -0.44 19.54
N ALA A 297 -26.11 0.64 20.06
CA ALA A 297 -25.81 1.12 21.40
C ALA A 297 -26.33 0.17 22.52
N LYS A 298 -27.24 -0.75 22.23
CA LYS A 298 -27.64 -1.83 23.16
C LYS A 298 -26.56 -2.91 23.26
N GLU A 299 -25.87 -3.16 22.19
CA GLU A 299 -24.91 -4.28 22.04
C GLU A 299 -23.48 -3.87 22.34
N GLN A 300 -23.13 -2.59 22.11
CA GLN A 300 -21.74 -2.13 22.14
C GLN A 300 -21.61 -0.81 22.91
N GLU A 301 -20.60 -0.75 23.80
CA GLU A 301 -20.18 0.49 24.48
C GLU A 301 -19.39 1.41 23.53
N THR A 302 -18.58 0.82 22.65
CA THR A 302 -17.69 1.52 21.72
C THR A 302 -17.91 1.00 20.31
N ALA A 303 -17.99 1.90 19.33
CA ALA A 303 -18.01 1.54 17.92
C ALA A 303 -16.68 1.89 17.24
N TYR A 304 -16.10 0.93 16.51
CA TYR A 304 -14.96 1.13 15.62
C TYR A 304 -15.47 1.51 14.23
N LEU A 305 -15.20 2.75 13.80
CA LEU A 305 -15.76 3.32 12.59
C LEU A 305 -14.94 2.99 11.35
N CYS A 306 -13.62 3.00 11.50
CA CYS A 306 -12.66 2.64 10.47
C CYS A 306 -11.33 2.26 11.10
N GLY A 307 -10.50 1.56 10.33
CA GLY A 307 -9.16 1.18 10.76
C GLY A 307 -8.21 1.02 9.58
N VAL A 308 -6.93 1.22 9.84
CA VAL A 308 -5.84 0.98 8.89
C VAL A 308 -4.80 0.08 9.50
N LEU A 309 -4.11 -0.70 8.63
CA LEU A 309 -2.90 -1.44 8.96
C LEU A 309 -1.74 -0.82 8.20
N ALA A 310 -0.76 -0.31 8.92
CA ALA A 310 0.43 0.32 8.36
C ALA A 310 1.71 -0.39 8.82
N VAL A 311 2.75 -0.32 7.97
CA VAL A 311 4.08 -0.88 8.26
C VAL A 311 5.14 0.13 7.85
N VAL A 312 6.14 0.32 8.72
CA VAL A 312 7.33 1.14 8.44
C VAL A 312 8.50 0.22 8.11
N TYR A 313 9.23 0.52 7.02
CA TYR A 313 10.40 -0.24 6.61
C TYR A 313 11.42 0.67 5.93
N GLY A 314 12.63 0.73 6.45
CA GLY A 314 13.65 1.68 6.00
C GLY A 314 13.16 3.12 6.12
N SER A 315 13.37 3.91 5.10
CA SER A 315 12.88 5.30 5.01
C SER A 315 11.44 5.43 4.49
N GLY A 316 10.77 4.31 4.20
CA GLY A 316 9.40 4.28 3.69
C GLY A 316 8.41 3.68 4.67
N SER A 317 7.12 3.89 4.39
CA SER A 317 6.02 3.20 5.05
C SER A 317 4.89 2.94 4.07
N GLU A 318 4.06 1.95 4.36
CA GLU A 318 2.89 1.62 3.55
C GLU A 318 1.65 1.46 4.42
N ILE A 319 0.55 2.13 4.07
CA ILE A 319 -0.79 1.79 4.56
C ILE A 319 -1.30 0.65 3.67
N LEU A 320 -1.12 -0.57 4.14
CA LEU A 320 -1.37 -1.78 3.36
C LEU A 320 -2.85 -2.10 3.21
N TYR A 321 -3.62 -1.86 4.26
CA TYR A 321 -5.05 -2.19 4.32
C TYR A 321 -5.81 -1.13 5.08
N ALA A 322 -7.05 -0.87 4.63
CA ALA A 322 -7.97 0.04 5.28
C ALA A 322 -9.40 -0.50 5.16
N GLY A 323 -10.12 -0.49 6.26
CA GLY A 323 -11.52 -0.89 6.35
C GLY A 323 -12.37 0.17 7.04
N MET A 324 -13.66 0.21 6.73
CA MET A 324 -14.59 1.12 7.39
C MET A 324 -16.00 0.53 7.46
N ASP A 325 -16.73 0.97 8.47
CA ASP A 325 -18.17 0.77 8.62
C ASP A 325 -18.92 1.94 7.95
N GLU A 326 -19.63 1.66 6.87
CA GLU A 326 -20.38 2.67 6.10
C GLU A 326 -21.51 3.34 6.88
N ARG A 327 -22.03 2.70 7.91
CA ARG A 327 -23.06 3.28 8.78
C ARG A 327 -22.58 4.61 9.38
N PHE A 328 -21.27 4.72 9.61
CA PHE A 328 -20.63 5.89 10.21
C PHE A 328 -19.92 6.81 9.19
N LYS A 329 -20.19 6.70 7.90
CA LYS A 329 -19.51 7.52 6.87
C LYS A 329 -19.61 9.03 7.12
N ARG A 330 -20.70 9.49 7.75
CA ARG A 330 -20.93 10.92 8.10
C ARG A 330 -20.03 11.43 9.23
N TYR A 331 -19.32 10.53 9.93
CA TYR A 331 -18.38 10.89 11.00
C TYR A 331 -17.02 11.37 10.48
N MET A 332 -16.76 11.20 9.18
CA MET A 332 -15.49 11.56 8.53
C MET A 332 -14.25 11.00 9.21
N ALA A 333 -14.41 9.92 10.00
CA ALA A 333 -13.36 9.25 10.75
C ALA A 333 -12.12 8.85 9.89
N PRO A 334 -12.26 8.39 8.63
CA PRO A 334 -11.10 8.06 7.80
C PRO A 334 -10.10 9.21 7.62
N TYR A 335 -10.55 10.47 7.55
CA TYR A 335 -9.64 11.61 7.42
C TYR A 335 -8.71 11.74 8.63
N LYS A 336 -9.25 11.58 9.84
CA LYS A 336 -8.50 11.65 11.09
C LYS A 336 -7.58 10.44 11.26
N VAL A 337 -8.08 9.23 11.01
CA VAL A 337 -7.31 7.98 11.13
C VAL A 337 -6.13 7.95 10.16
N TRP A 338 -6.34 8.31 8.90
CA TRP A 338 -5.25 8.31 7.92
C TRP A 338 -4.20 9.39 8.23
N LEU A 339 -4.62 10.57 8.66
CA LEU A 339 -3.70 11.62 9.08
C LEU A 339 -2.81 11.16 10.23
N GLU A 340 -3.42 10.58 11.28
CA GLU A 340 -2.66 10.13 12.45
C GLU A 340 -1.80 8.90 12.12
N ALA A 341 -2.25 8.01 11.22
CA ALA A 341 -1.43 6.91 10.74
C ALA A 341 -0.19 7.39 9.96
N ILE A 342 -0.35 8.40 9.09
CA ILE A 342 0.77 9.03 8.38
C ILE A 342 1.74 9.67 9.37
N ARG A 343 1.24 10.43 10.35
CA ARG A 343 2.06 11.03 11.42
C ARG A 343 2.82 9.98 12.20
N GLN A 344 2.15 8.88 12.56
CA GLN A 344 2.78 7.77 13.29
C GLN A 344 3.87 7.09 12.46
N CYS A 345 3.68 6.95 11.14
CA CYS A 345 4.73 6.45 10.24
C CYS A 345 5.96 7.36 10.25
N PHE A 346 5.77 8.67 10.16
CA PHE A 346 6.87 9.64 10.22
C PHE A 346 7.54 9.67 11.61
N ALA A 347 6.77 9.62 12.69
CA ALA A 347 7.29 9.51 14.05
C ALA A 347 8.15 8.25 14.27
N LYS A 348 7.89 7.18 13.49
CA LYS A 348 8.70 5.95 13.47
C LYS A 348 9.89 6.01 12.50
N GLY A 349 10.16 7.16 11.88
CA GLY A 349 11.34 7.43 11.04
C GLY A 349 11.13 7.30 9.54
N ALA A 350 9.92 7.01 9.05
CA ALA A 350 9.64 7.08 7.64
C ALA A 350 9.74 8.53 7.12
N LYS A 351 10.15 8.69 5.87
CA LYS A 351 10.15 9.98 5.14
C LYS A 351 9.02 10.04 4.10
N ILE A 352 8.54 8.88 3.70
CA ILE A 352 7.47 8.73 2.70
C ILE A 352 6.46 7.74 3.24
N CYS A 353 5.17 8.10 3.17
CA CYS A 353 4.06 7.21 3.46
C CYS A 353 3.29 6.89 2.19
N ASN A 354 3.37 5.66 1.72
CA ASN A 354 2.60 5.17 0.59
C ASN A 354 1.18 4.82 1.04
N MET A 355 0.21 5.57 0.54
CA MET A 355 -1.21 5.35 0.79
C MET A 355 -1.80 4.23 -0.09
N GLY A 356 -0.98 3.56 -0.89
CA GLY A 356 -1.38 2.51 -1.82
C GLY A 356 -1.84 3.03 -3.18
N GLY A 357 -2.19 2.08 -4.04
CA GLY A 357 -2.53 2.35 -5.44
C GLY A 357 -3.76 3.22 -5.64
N VAL A 358 -3.75 3.91 -6.78
CA VAL A 358 -4.88 4.66 -7.32
C VAL A 358 -5.12 4.23 -8.78
N ASP A 359 -6.32 4.46 -9.30
CA ASP A 359 -6.62 4.17 -10.70
C ASP A 359 -5.90 5.16 -11.62
N GLY A 360 -5.33 4.66 -12.71
CA GLY A 360 -4.65 5.46 -13.72
C GLY A 360 -5.54 6.45 -14.46
N THR A 361 -6.86 6.30 -14.40
CA THR A 361 -7.83 7.27 -14.95
C THR A 361 -7.92 8.55 -14.12
N LEU A 362 -7.43 8.54 -12.88
CA LEU A 362 -7.47 9.65 -11.92
C LEU A 362 -8.89 10.19 -11.66
N GLN A 363 -9.92 9.36 -11.83
CA GLN A 363 -11.33 9.74 -11.66
C GLN A 363 -12.05 8.90 -10.60
N ASP A 364 -11.36 7.98 -9.94
CA ASP A 364 -11.97 7.10 -8.95
C ASP A 364 -12.22 7.80 -7.60
N ASN A 365 -13.20 7.29 -6.85
CA ASN A 365 -13.53 7.80 -5.52
C ASN A 365 -12.36 7.66 -4.51
N LEU A 366 -11.46 6.71 -4.74
CA LEU A 366 -10.32 6.47 -3.86
C LEU A 366 -9.27 7.57 -4.04
N LEU A 367 -9.06 8.01 -5.29
CA LEU A 367 -8.18 9.15 -5.58
C LEU A 367 -8.78 10.44 -5.02
N GLN A 368 -10.12 10.64 -5.13
CA GLN A 368 -10.78 11.80 -4.53
C GLN A 368 -10.56 11.87 -3.02
N PHE A 369 -10.60 10.73 -2.33
CA PHE A 369 -10.27 10.68 -0.90
C PHE A 369 -8.79 10.93 -0.65
N LYS A 370 -7.90 10.18 -1.28
CA LYS A 370 -6.44 10.28 -1.09
C LYS A 370 -5.90 11.66 -1.47
N GLY A 371 -6.47 12.29 -2.49
CA GLY A 371 -6.10 13.63 -2.95
C GLY A 371 -6.19 14.72 -1.89
N ASN A 372 -7.04 14.53 -0.86
CA ASN A 372 -7.12 15.47 0.25
C ASN A 372 -5.87 15.49 1.15
N PHE A 373 -4.99 14.49 1.02
CA PHE A 373 -3.74 14.41 1.77
C PHE A 373 -2.55 14.97 1.00
N TYR A 374 -2.79 15.77 -0.04
CA TYR A 374 -1.75 16.38 -0.88
C TYR A 374 -0.67 15.38 -1.33
N PRO A 375 -1.04 14.20 -1.86
CA PRO A 375 -0.06 13.21 -2.24
C PRO A 375 0.67 13.58 -3.53
N VAL A 376 1.91 13.12 -3.65
CA VAL A 376 2.54 12.93 -4.96
C VAL A 376 1.96 11.65 -5.56
N ILE A 377 1.42 11.75 -6.77
CA ILE A 377 1.02 10.59 -7.56
C ILE A 377 2.25 10.09 -8.31
N ASN A 378 2.82 8.99 -7.86
CA ASN A 378 3.95 8.34 -8.48
C ASN A 378 3.49 7.28 -9.48
N GLU A 379 3.75 7.53 -10.76
CA GLU A 379 3.64 6.54 -11.82
C GLU A 379 4.94 5.72 -11.85
N ARG A 380 4.85 4.42 -11.60
CA ARG A 380 6.01 3.52 -11.65
C ARG A 380 6.37 3.16 -13.09
N ILE A 381 7.62 2.75 -13.34
CA ILE A 381 8.07 2.36 -14.70
C ILE A 381 7.29 1.17 -15.27
N GLY A 382 6.50 0.46 -14.46
CA GLY A 382 5.63 -0.62 -14.89
C GLY A 382 6.20 -2.01 -14.61
N GLU A 383 5.55 -3.01 -15.21
CA GLU A 383 5.84 -4.42 -15.01
C GLU A 383 6.56 -5.02 -16.21
N PHE A 384 7.47 -5.93 -15.93
CA PHE A 384 8.31 -6.60 -16.92
C PHE A 384 8.33 -8.11 -16.69
N ASP A 385 8.47 -8.87 -17.77
CA ASP A 385 8.68 -10.31 -17.73
C ASP A 385 10.03 -10.68 -18.38
N LEU A 386 10.88 -11.41 -17.65
CA LEU A 386 11.95 -12.19 -18.26
C LEU A 386 11.39 -13.57 -18.61
N LEU A 387 11.60 -13.99 -19.83
CA LEU A 387 11.13 -15.27 -20.36
C LEU A 387 12.32 -16.20 -20.65
N PRO A 388 12.79 -16.99 -19.65
CA PRO A 388 13.94 -17.88 -19.82
C PRO A 388 13.75 -18.93 -20.94
N TYR A 389 12.49 -19.30 -21.24
CA TYR A 389 12.09 -20.22 -22.29
C TYR A 389 10.91 -19.64 -23.12
N PRO A 390 11.12 -18.62 -23.99
CA PRO A 390 10.02 -17.88 -24.65
C PRO A 390 9.05 -18.79 -25.40
N LYS A 391 9.54 -19.73 -26.21
CA LYS A 391 8.69 -20.65 -26.97
C LYS A 391 7.82 -21.54 -26.09
N LEU A 392 8.36 -22.02 -24.96
CA LEU A 392 7.62 -22.85 -24.03
C LEU A 392 6.59 -22.05 -23.25
N TYR A 393 6.93 -20.81 -22.89
CA TYR A 393 5.99 -19.87 -22.27
C TYR A 393 4.79 -19.59 -23.17
N ASP A 394 4.99 -19.35 -24.46
CA ASP A 394 3.92 -19.09 -25.42
C ASP A 394 2.97 -20.31 -25.54
N VAL A 395 3.50 -21.51 -25.59
CA VAL A 395 2.71 -22.74 -25.62
C VAL A 395 1.91 -22.90 -24.33
N SER A 396 2.56 -22.76 -23.18
CA SER A 396 1.90 -22.92 -21.88
C SER A 396 0.81 -21.88 -21.65
N SER A 397 1.03 -20.63 -22.07
CA SER A 397 0.06 -19.52 -21.96
C SER A 397 -1.16 -19.78 -22.82
N LYS A 398 -0.98 -20.30 -24.05
CA LYS A 398 -2.09 -20.69 -24.94
C LYS A 398 -2.90 -21.83 -24.34
N CYS A 399 -2.25 -22.87 -23.81
CA CYS A 399 -2.92 -23.99 -23.13
C CYS A 399 -3.73 -23.52 -21.92
N LEU A 400 -3.18 -22.65 -21.08
CA LEU A 400 -3.90 -22.09 -19.93
C LEU A 400 -5.13 -21.27 -20.32
N ARG A 401 -5.04 -20.46 -21.40
CA ARG A 401 -6.19 -19.70 -21.93
C ARG A 401 -7.28 -20.64 -22.43
N LEU A 402 -6.94 -21.72 -23.11
CA LEU A 402 -7.89 -22.73 -23.60
C LEU A 402 -8.58 -23.44 -22.42
N LEU A 403 -7.82 -23.86 -21.39
CA LEU A 403 -8.37 -24.49 -20.20
C LEU A 403 -9.32 -23.55 -19.43
N LYS A 404 -9.01 -22.25 -19.34
CA LYS A 404 -9.90 -21.25 -18.73
C LYS A 404 -11.20 -21.05 -19.51
N LYS A 405 -11.14 -21.15 -20.86
CA LYS A 405 -12.34 -21.07 -21.72
C LYS A 405 -13.23 -22.32 -21.62
N LEU A 406 -12.64 -23.48 -21.35
CA LEU A 406 -13.39 -24.74 -21.20
C LEU A 406 -14.02 -24.89 -19.79
N LYS A 407 -13.61 -24.08 -18.82
CA LYS A 407 -14.18 -24.05 -17.45
C LYS A 407 -15.26 -23.00 -17.23
N LYS A 408 -15.48 -22.12 -18.22
CA LYS A 408 -16.62 -21.20 -18.28
C LYS A 408 -17.73 -21.80 -19.15
#